data_9713d5abe17c208b18eb44268878a94e
#
_entry.id   9713d5abe17c208b18eb44268878a94e
#
_cell.length_a   1.000
_cell.length_b   1.000
_cell.length_c   1.000
_cell.angle_alpha   90.00
_cell.angle_beta   90.00
_cell.angle_gamma   90.00
#
_symmetry.space_group_name_H-M   'P 1'
#
loop_
_entity.id
_entity.type
_entity.pdbx_description
1 polymer ?
#
loop_
_entity_poly.entity_id
_entity_poly.type
_entity_poly.pdbx_seq_one_letter_code
_entity_poly.pdbx_strand_id
1 'polypeptide(L)'
;MKHLIDIADLTREEIVGLMDEADRFREALDGREIKKLPTLRGRTVMTLFYENSTRTRSSFETAGKWMSADVINLSASSSSVKKGESLKDTAATLEAIGADAIIMRHPASGASQLLRTWLPETSIINAGDGQHQHPTQALLDAVTMRQHIGDVAGKTVLIVGDILHSRVARSNVDLLHTLGAEVVLVAPPTLLPTGVQYWPARVSHDFDAEVEQADVVMMLRVQAERMHGGFFPSHREYATLYGLSKDRANRMKDSALIMHPGPMLRGMEINFDVADRDNTVVLGQVSNGVYTRMAVLFTLLASSGEQGGNEEGASK
;
A
#
# COMPACT_ATOMS: atom_id res chain seq x y z
N MET A 1 -10.01 4.77 14.82
CA MET A 1 -9.50 3.53 14.19
C MET A 1 -8.51 2.84 15.13
N LYS A 2 -8.57 1.50 15.36
CA LYS A 2 -7.61 0.72 16.20
C LYS A 2 -6.65 -0.12 15.34
N HIS A 3 -7.10 -0.62 14.20
CA HIS A 3 -6.35 -1.46 13.30
C HIS A 3 -6.49 -0.93 11.86
N LEU A 4 -5.53 -1.25 10.99
CA LEU A 4 -5.61 -1.00 9.55
C LEU A 4 -5.42 -2.33 8.80
N ILE A 5 -6.52 -3.02 8.50
CA ILE A 5 -6.50 -4.36 7.90
C ILE A 5 -6.90 -4.30 6.42
N ASP A 6 -7.98 -3.61 6.12
CA ASP A 6 -8.60 -3.54 4.82
C ASP A 6 -8.99 -2.09 4.49
N ILE A 7 -8.93 -1.73 3.21
CA ILE A 7 -9.42 -0.40 2.76
C ILE A 7 -10.94 -0.32 2.90
N ALA A 8 -11.66 -1.41 2.68
CA ALA A 8 -13.11 -1.45 2.81
C ALA A 8 -13.61 -1.18 4.24
N ASP A 9 -12.75 -1.32 5.27
CA ASP A 9 -13.05 -0.96 6.65
C ASP A 9 -13.03 0.57 6.90
N LEU A 10 -12.54 1.39 5.94
CA LEU A 10 -12.37 2.82 6.10
C LEU A 10 -13.48 3.63 5.43
N THR A 11 -13.94 4.67 6.11
CA THR A 11 -14.80 5.69 5.47
C THR A 11 -13.97 6.65 4.60
N ARG A 12 -14.66 7.41 3.73
CA ARG A 12 -14.02 8.46 2.94
C ARG A 12 -13.30 9.48 3.83
N GLU A 13 -13.91 9.87 4.93
CA GLU A 13 -13.37 10.84 5.90
C GLU A 13 -12.09 10.30 6.57
N GLU A 14 -12.06 9.02 6.92
CA GLU A 14 -10.87 8.38 7.49
C GLU A 14 -9.73 8.30 6.48
N ILE A 15 -10.03 7.96 5.20
CA ILE A 15 -9.05 7.94 4.11
C ILE A 15 -8.47 9.35 3.91
N VAL A 16 -9.33 10.36 3.76
CA VAL A 16 -8.90 11.75 3.56
C VAL A 16 -8.10 12.25 4.78
N GLY A 17 -8.55 11.94 6.00
CA GLY A 17 -7.83 12.28 7.22
C GLY A 17 -6.41 11.70 7.29
N LEU A 18 -6.23 10.43 6.88
CA LEU A 18 -4.91 9.80 6.78
C LEU A 18 -4.03 10.46 5.69
N MET A 19 -4.63 10.84 4.57
CA MET A 19 -3.91 11.55 3.50
C MET A 19 -3.47 12.95 3.96
N ASP A 20 -4.35 13.69 4.65
CA ASP A 20 -4.05 15.02 5.20
C ASP A 20 -2.94 14.95 6.25
N GLU A 21 -2.97 13.94 7.11
CA GLU A 21 -1.93 13.75 8.11
C GLU A 21 -0.59 13.38 7.48
N ALA A 22 -0.59 12.61 6.38
CA ALA A 22 0.63 12.32 5.61
C ALA A 22 1.25 13.60 5.01
N ASP A 23 0.43 14.50 4.47
CA ASP A 23 0.90 15.80 3.96
C ASP A 23 1.42 16.69 5.09
N ARG A 24 0.77 16.73 6.26
CA ARG A 24 1.28 17.45 7.45
C ARG A 24 2.65 16.96 7.89
N PHE A 25 2.86 15.62 7.93
CA PHE A 25 4.17 15.08 8.27
C PHE A 25 5.22 15.42 7.22
N ARG A 26 4.87 15.42 5.94
CA ARG A 26 5.77 15.83 4.89
C ARG A 26 6.19 17.29 5.05
N GLU A 27 5.24 18.20 5.22
CA GLU A 27 5.49 19.62 5.45
C GLU A 27 6.32 19.88 6.72
N ALA A 28 5.98 19.17 7.82
CA ALA A 28 6.71 19.30 9.09
C ALA A 28 8.16 18.85 9.01
N LEU A 29 8.51 17.97 8.09
CA LEU A 29 9.86 17.41 7.94
C LEU A 29 10.60 17.94 6.71
N ASP A 30 9.94 18.72 5.86
CA ASP A 30 10.56 19.30 4.69
C ASP A 30 11.68 20.27 5.08
N GLY A 31 12.79 20.21 4.35
CA GLY A 31 13.98 21.05 4.62
C GLY A 31 14.70 20.79 5.96
N ARG A 32 14.23 19.86 6.81
CA ARG A 32 14.91 19.57 8.07
C ARG A 32 16.13 18.66 7.87
N GLU A 33 17.25 19.04 8.44
CA GLU A 33 18.45 18.21 8.53
C GLU A 33 18.18 16.96 9.40
N ILE A 34 17.52 17.14 10.55
CA ILE A 34 17.18 16.08 11.49
C ILE A 34 15.69 15.76 11.38
N LYS A 35 15.37 14.64 10.75
CA LYS A 35 14.00 14.15 10.58
C LYS A 35 13.55 13.33 11.80
N LYS A 36 13.32 14.00 12.93
CA LYS A 36 12.87 13.40 14.19
C LYS A 36 11.74 14.20 14.80
N LEU A 37 10.66 13.49 15.20
CA LEU A 37 9.51 14.00 15.94
C LEU A 37 9.30 13.13 17.18
N PRO A 38 8.97 13.66 18.36
CA PRO A 38 8.80 12.88 19.59
C PRO A 38 7.42 12.21 19.71
N THR A 39 6.64 12.16 18.64
CA THR A 39 5.21 11.80 18.63
C THR A 39 4.90 10.39 19.12
N LEU A 40 5.80 9.43 18.92
CA LEU A 40 5.62 8.03 19.37
C LEU A 40 6.74 7.59 20.33
N ARG A 41 7.33 8.53 21.06
CA ARG A 41 8.35 8.20 22.06
C ARG A 41 7.79 7.25 23.12
N GLY A 42 8.49 6.13 23.37
CA GLY A 42 8.07 5.09 24.32
C GLY A 42 7.07 4.08 23.75
N ARG A 43 6.70 4.19 22.45
CA ARG A 43 5.91 3.17 21.77
C ARG A 43 6.80 2.15 21.09
N THR A 44 6.43 0.88 21.17
CA THR A 44 7.13 -0.24 20.53
C THR A 44 6.34 -0.72 19.30
N VAL A 45 6.97 -0.62 18.14
CA VAL A 45 6.41 -1.05 16.85
C VAL A 45 7.18 -2.26 16.36
N MET A 46 6.52 -3.39 16.16
CA MET A 46 7.15 -4.61 15.69
C MET A 46 6.73 -4.94 14.25
N THR A 47 7.70 -5.22 13.38
CA THR A 47 7.41 -5.73 12.03
C THR A 47 7.55 -7.24 12.00
N LEU A 48 6.54 -7.94 11.48
CA LEU A 48 6.51 -9.39 11.35
C LEU A 48 6.31 -9.76 9.86
N PHE A 49 7.40 -10.04 9.16
CA PHE A 49 7.41 -10.27 7.73
C PHE A 49 7.71 -11.72 7.38
N TYR A 50 6.73 -12.39 6.79
CA TYR A 50 6.83 -13.75 6.23
C TYR A 50 7.22 -13.74 4.75
N GLU A 51 7.04 -12.61 4.06
CA GLU A 51 7.50 -12.41 2.69
C GLU A 51 8.60 -11.34 2.63
N ASN A 52 9.52 -11.48 1.69
CA ASN A 52 10.54 -10.46 1.44
C ASN A 52 9.90 -9.13 0.98
N SER A 53 10.31 -8.04 1.59
CA SER A 53 9.88 -6.71 1.20
C SER A 53 10.88 -5.65 1.67
N THR A 54 11.69 -5.15 0.76
CA THR A 54 12.65 -4.08 1.08
C THR A 54 11.91 -2.75 1.30
N ARG A 55 11.08 -2.33 0.35
CA ARG A 55 10.39 -1.03 0.39
C ARG A 55 9.47 -0.90 1.60
N THR A 56 8.54 -1.83 1.77
CA THR A 56 7.54 -1.75 2.84
C THR A 56 8.18 -1.82 4.22
N ARG A 57 9.13 -2.75 4.44
CA ARG A 57 9.84 -2.86 5.71
C ARG A 57 10.62 -1.59 6.03
N SER A 58 11.51 -1.16 5.11
CA SER A 58 12.36 0.01 5.34
C SER A 58 11.57 1.29 5.55
N SER A 59 10.44 1.48 4.82
CA SER A 59 9.62 2.67 5.01
C SER A 59 8.84 2.69 6.32
N PHE A 60 8.36 1.54 6.82
CA PHE A 60 7.78 1.47 8.17
C PHE A 60 8.83 1.67 9.26
N GLU A 61 10.01 1.08 9.08
CA GLU A 61 11.14 1.29 10.00
C GLU A 61 11.54 2.76 10.04
N THR A 62 11.67 3.40 8.88
CA THR A 62 11.97 4.83 8.79
C THR A 62 10.86 5.68 9.42
N ALA A 63 9.60 5.40 9.13
CA ALA A 63 8.45 6.12 9.69
C ALA A 63 8.44 6.05 11.23
N GLY A 64 8.55 4.85 11.81
CA GLY A 64 8.61 4.68 13.26
C GLY A 64 9.79 5.40 13.88
N LYS A 65 10.99 5.25 13.30
CA LYS A 65 12.22 5.91 13.79
C LYS A 65 12.12 7.44 13.68
N TRP A 66 11.51 7.99 12.63
CA TRP A 66 11.31 9.44 12.53
C TRP A 66 10.32 9.96 13.56
N MET A 67 9.41 9.14 14.03
CA MET A 67 8.47 9.46 15.11
C MET A 67 8.97 9.11 16.51
N SER A 68 10.23 8.69 16.64
CA SER A 68 10.88 8.30 17.90
C SER A 68 10.28 7.06 18.56
N ALA A 69 9.62 6.19 17.82
CA ALA A 69 9.22 4.86 18.29
C ALA A 69 10.42 3.90 18.30
N ASP A 70 10.36 2.92 19.21
CA ASP A 70 11.25 1.77 19.20
C ASP A 70 10.77 0.75 18.16
N VAL A 71 11.55 0.57 17.09
CA VAL A 71 11.17 -0.32 15.99
C VAL A 71 11.97 -1.61 16.02
N ILE A 72 11.28 -2.74 16.14
CA ILE A 72 11.88 -4.08 16.16
C ILE A 72 11.47 -4.82 14.89
N ASN A 73 12.47 -5.18 14.08
CA ASN A 73 12.23 -5.92 12.84
C ASN A 73 12.39 -7.41 13.04
N LEU A 74 11.34 -8.17 12.78
CA LEU A 74 11.32 -9.63 12.83
C LEU A 74 11.11 -10.21 11.43
N SER A 75 11.88 -11.23 11.10
CA SER A 75 11.73 -12.01 9.88
C SER A 75 11.41 -13.44 10.24
N ALA A 76 10.32 -13.97 9.67
CA ALA A 76 9.94 -15.37 9.85
C ALA A 76 11.08 -16.34 9.46
N SER A 77 11.90 -15.96 8.47
CA SER A 77 13.04 -16.77 8.03
C SER A 77 14.17 -16.91 9.07
N SER A 78 14.22 -16.06 10.09
CA SER A 78 15.24 -16.04 11.16
C SER A 78 14.65 -16.22 12.55
N SER A 79 13.34 -16.49 12.69
CA SER A 79 12.64 -16.58 13.97
C SER A 79 12.26 -18.02 14.35
N SER A 80 11.64 -18.18 15.53
CA SER A 80 11.08 -19.44 16.04
C SER A 80 10.04 -20.08 15.12
N VAL A 81 9.47 -19.33 14.19
CA VAL A 81 8.59 -19.85 13.12
C VAL A 81 9.22 -21.01 12.36
N LYS A 82 10.54 -20.97 12.12
CA LYS A 82 11.29 -22.11 11.53
C LYS A 82 11.26 -23.38 12.38
N LYS A 83 10.98 -23.26 13.67
CA LYS A 83 10.87 -24.38 14.59
C LYS A 83 9.44 -24.92 14.68
N GLY A 84 8.50 -24.42 13.86
CA GLY A 84 7.11 -24.86 13.81
C GLY A 84 6.18 -24.09 14.75
N GLU A 85 6.61 -22.94 15.30
CA GLU A 85 5.73 -22.08 16.10
C GLU A 85 4.56 -21.56 15.26
N SER A 86 3.36 -21.58 15.82
CA SER A 86 2.16 -21.10 15.13
C SER A 86 2.18 -19.57 15.02
N LEU A 87 1.44 -19.02 14.03
CA LEU A 87 1.27 -17.57 13.89
C LEU A 87 0.65 -16.96 15.16
N LYS A 88 -0.29 -17.69 15.79
CA LYS A 88 -0.96 -17.22 17.02
C LYS A 88 0.00 -17.12 18.20
N ASP A 89 0.85 -18.12 18.41
CA ASP A 89 1.81 -18.15 19.51
C ASP A 89 2.89 -17.08 19.31
N THR A 90 3.37 -16.91 18.07
CA THR A 90 4.28 -15.83 17.70
C THR A 90 3.67 -14.47 18.02
N ALA A 91 2.43 -14.22 17.62
CA ALA A 91 1.74 -12.95 17.84
C ALA A 91 1.53 -12.68 19.34
N ALA A 92 1.07 -13.67 20.11
CA ALA A 92 0.88 -13.56 21.54
C ALA A 92 2.22 -13.27 22.28
N THR A 93 3.30 -13.88 21.81
CA THR A 93 4.67 -13.60 22.34
C THR A 93 5.07 -12.14 22.11
N LEU A 94 4.78 -11.58 20.92
CA LEU A 94 5.11 -10.18 20.62
C LEU A 94 4.28 -9.21 21.48
N GLU A 95 3.00 -9.48 21.69
CA GLU A 95 2.16 -8.71 22.60
C GLU A 95 2.69 -8.77 24.03
N ALA A 96 3.04 -9.96 24.53
CA ALA A 96 3.60 -10.16 25.88
C ALA A 96 4.96 -9.45 26.08
N ILE A 97 5.76 -9.26 25.02
CA ILE A 97 7.00 -8.47 25.04
C ILE A 97 6.71 -6.95 25.12
N GLY A 98 5.48 -6.52 24.78
CA GLY A 98 5.07 -5.12 24.87
C GLY A 98 4.94 -4.42 23.51
N ALA A 99 4.51 -5.13 22.47
CA ALA A 99 4.20 -4.51 21.18
C ALA A 99 2.95 -3.62 21.27
N ASP A 100 3.07 -2.32 21.05
CA ASP A 100 1.93 -1.41 20.85
C ASP A 100 1.30 -1.60 19.45
N ALA A 101 2.13 -1.90 18.45
CA ALA A 101 1.66 -2.23 17.10
C ALA A 101 2.47 -3.37 16.48
N ILE A 102 1.76 -4.22 15.71
CA ILE A 102 2.36 -5.26 14.87
C ILE A 102 2.03 -4.97 13.41
N ILE A 103 3.08 -4.77 12.61
CA ILE A 103 3.01 -4.57 11.17
C ILE A 103 3.28 -5.91 10.51
N MET A 104 2.23 -6.54 9.95
CA MET A 104 2.35 -7.88 9.41
C MET A 104 2.30 -7.93 7.88
N ARG A 105 3.20 -8.72 7.30
CA ARG A 105 3.15 -9.13 5.90
C ARG A 105 3.19 -10.65 5.78
N HIS A 106 2.17 -11.23 5.15
CA HIS A 106 1.97 -12.69 5.13
C HIS A 106 1.55 -13.21 3.74
N PRO A 107 1.98 -14.42 3.32
CA PRO A 107 1.56 -15.00 2.04
C PRO A 107 0.10 -15.47 2.01
N ALA A 108 -0.52 -15.73 3.15
CA ALA A 108 -1.92 -16.11 3.22
C ALA A 108 -2.82 -14.89 3.38
N SER A 109 -3.85 -14.78 2.53
CA SER A 109 -4.92 -13.78 2.65
C SER A 109 -5.70 -13.99 3.96
N GLY A 110 -6.07 -12.89 4.64
CA GLY A 110 -6.79 -12.91 5.91
C GLY A 110 -5.93 -13.10 7.16
N ALA A 111 -4.62 -13.31 7.02
CA ALA A 111 -3.74 -13.52 8.18
C ALA A 111 -3.72 -12.32 9.13
N SER A 112 -3.73 -11.09 8.62
CA SER A 112 -3.82 -9.87 9.45
C SER A 112 -5.15 -9.75 10.19
N GLN A 113 -6.24 -10.20 9.58
CA GLN A 113 -7.55 -10.25 10.23
C GLN A 113 -7.58 -11.23 11.41
N LEU A 114 -6.90 -12.38 11.28
CA LEU A 114 -6.77 -13.32 12.40
C LEU A 114 -5.99 -12.70 13.56
N LEU A 115 -4.90 -11.98 13.31
CA LEU A 115 -4.17 -11.28 14.35
C LEU A 115 -5.06 -10.28 15.09
N ARG A 116 -5.82 -9.47 14.37
CA ARG A 116 -6.80 -8.55 14.97
C ARG A 116 -7.74 -9.25 15.95
N THR A 117 -8.18 -10.47 15.61
CA THR A 117 -9.08 -11.25 16.45
C THR A 117 -8.40 -11.80 17.69
N TRP A 118 -7.13 -12.19 17.58
CA TRP A 118 -6.37 -12.78 18.70
C TRP A 118 -5.77 -11.75 19.64
N LEU A 119 -5.47 -10.53 19.15
CA LEU A 119 -4.76 -9.46 19.86
C LEU A 119 -5.61 -8.19 19.86
N PRO A 120 -6.68 -8.12 20.67
CA PRO A 120 -7.59 -6.97 20.64
C PRO A 120 -6.94 -5.69 21.18
N GLU A 121 -5.88 -5.80 21.98
CA GLU A 121 -5.21 -4.63 22.60
C GLU A 121 -4.08 -4.08 21.75
N THR A 122 -3.41 -4.90 20.94
CA THR A 122 -2.32 -4.50 20.05
C THR A 122 -2.86 -3.98 18.72
N SER A 123 -2.38 -2.84 18.23
CA SER A 123 -2.74 -2.31 16.92
C SER A 123 -2.15 -3.17 15.80
N ILE A 124 -2.98 -3.66 14.87
CA ILE A 124 -2.55 -4.48 13.75
C ILE A 124 -2.58 -3.68 12.45
N ILE A 125 -1.48 -3.71 11.71
CA ILE A 125 -1.34 -3.05 10.41
C ILE A 125 -1.02 -4.10 9.35
N ASN A 126 -1.89 -4.22 8.35
CA ASN A 126 -1.68 -5.08 7.20
C ASN A 126 -0.68 -4.44 6.21
N ALA A 127 0.52 -5.00 6.13
CA ALA A 127 1.57 -4.62 5.19
C ALA A 127 1.58 -5.49 3.92
N GLY A 128 0.48 -6.14 3.65
CA GLY A 128 0.21 -7.01 2.50
C GLY A 128 0.01 -8.47 2.88
N ASP A 129 -1.19 -8.99 2.64
CA ASP A 129 -1.58 -10.37 2.88
C ASP A 129 -2.03 -11.06 1.60
N GLY A 130 -1.30 -12.09 1.18
CA GLY A 130 -1.59 -12.88 -0.02
C GLY A 130 -1.86 -12.04 -1.26
N GLN A 131 -3.03 -12.27 -1.87
CA GLN A 131 -3.57 -11.50 -3.00
C GLN A 131 -4.70 -10.55 -2.55
N HIS A 132 -4.89 -10.36 -1.24
CA HIS A 132 -6.05 -9.71 -0.66
C HIS A 132 -5.87 -8.19 -0.57
N GLN A 133 -5.12 -7.67 0.41
CA GLN A 133 -5.03 -6.24 0.65
C GLN A 133 -3.60 -5.75 0.94
N HIS A 134 -3.34 -4.50 0.62
CA HIS A 134 -2.15 -3.73 1.03
C HIS A 134 -2.54 -2.26 1.28
N PRO A 135 -3.26 -1.96 2.38
CA PRO A 135 -3.91 -0.67 2.60
C PRO A 135 -2.95 0.52 2.49
N THR A 136 -1.76 0.41 3.11
CA THR A 136 -0.79 1.52 3.07
C THR A 136 -0.18 1.76 1.69
N GLN A 137 -0.28 0.79 0.76
CA GLN A 137 0.10 1.01 -0.63
C GLN A 137 -0.97 1.84 -1.34
N ALA A 138 -2.25 1.50 -1.21
CA ALA A 138 -3.32 2.27 -1.83
C ALA A 138 -3.37 3.71 -1.27
N LEU A 139 -3.15 3.89 0.03
CA LEU A 139 -3.08 5.22 0.65
C LEU A 139 -1.93 6.07 0.09
N LEU A 140 -0.71 5.52 -0.01
CA LEU A 140 0.43 6.27 -0.58
C LEU A 140 0.25 6.56 -2.06
N ASP A 141 -0.42 5.67 -2.81
CA ASP A 141 -0.74 5.87 -4.22
C ASP A 141 -1.71 7.06 -4.36
N ALA A 142 -2.78 7.11 -3.55
CA ALA A 142 -3.72 8.22 -3.52
C ALA A 142 -3.09 9.55 -3.07
N VAL A 143 -2.22 9.54 -2.06
CA VAL A 143 -1.44 10.73 -1.65
C VAL A 143 -0.60 11.23 -2.83
N THR A 144 0.05 10.32 -3.56
CA THR A 144 0.88 10.68 -4.72
C THR A 144 0.03 11.26 -5.84
N MET A 145 -1.12 10.66 -6.15
CA MET A 145 -2.06 11.20 -7.15
C MET A 145 -2.51 12.61 -6.74
N ARG A 146 -2.98 12.79 -5.49
CA ARG A 146 -3.45 14.09 -4.97
C ARG A 146 -2.41 15.18 -5.09
N GLN A 147 -1.15 14.89 -4.85
CA GLN A 147 -0.05 15.86 -4.93
C GLN A 147 0.23 16.36 -6.35
N HIS A 148 -0.04 15.56 -7.36
CA HIS A 148 0.27 15.90 -8.74
C HIS A 148 -0.95 16.37 -9.55
N ILE A 149 -2.13 15.78 -9.32
CA ILE A 149 -3.35 16.07 -10.11
C ILE A 149 -4.53 16.58 -9.28
N GLY A 150 -4.33 16.82 -7.99
CA GLY A 150 -5.38 17.27 -7.07
C GLY A 150 -6.38 16.17 -6.72
N ASP A 151 -7.66 16.54 -6.52
CA ASP A 151 -8.69 15.56 -6.19
C ASP A 151 -8.83 14.51 -7.31
N VAL A 152 -8.91 13.25 -6.91
CA VAL A 152 -9.10 12.12 -7.83
C VAL A 152 -10.56 11.89 -8.21
N ALA A 153 -11.50 12.55 -7.55
CA ALA A 153 -12.92 12.45 -7.87
C ALA A 153 -13.18 12.83 -9.34
N GLY A 154 -13.88 11.95 -10.07
CA GLY A 154 -14.15 12.11 -11.50
C GLY A 154 -12.95 11.91 -12.44
N LYS A 155 -11.77 11.54 -11.90
CA LYS A 155 -10.59 11.20 -12.71
C LYS A 155 -10.64 9.74 -13.15
N THR A 156 -10.10 9.46 -14.34
CA THR A 156 -9.97 8.10 -14.86
C THR A 156 -8.61 7.52 -14.51
N VAL A 157 -8.62 6.45 -13.71
CA VAL A 157 -7.41 5.73 -13.27
C VAL A 157 -7.37 4.36 -13.93
N LEU A 158 -6.40 4.13 -14.81
CA LEU A 158 -6.14 2.81 -15.36
C LEU A 158 -5.22 2.02 -14.44
N ILE A 159 -5.62 0.80 -14.10
CA ILE A 159 -4.78 -0.19 -13.41
C ILE A 159 -4.52 -1.30 -14.42
N VAL A 160 -3.25 -1.42 -14.87
CA VAL A 160 -2.89 -2.24 -16.02
C VAL A 160 -2.00 -3.39 -15.62
N GLY A 161 -2.38 -4.61 -15.97
CA GLY A 161 -1.51 -5.78 -15.90
C GLY A 161 -2.06 -6.96 -15.12
N ASP A 162 -1.28 -7.50 -14.18
CA ASP A 162 -1.64 -8.70 -13.41
C ASP A 162 -2.60 -8.34 -12.27
N ILE A 163 -3.88 -8.23 -12.59
CA ILE A 163 -4.95 -7.92 -11.62
C ILE A 163 -5.20 -9.13 -10.70
N LEU A 164 -5.16 -10.35 -11.27
CA LEU A 164 -5.48 -11.59 -10.57
C LEU A 164 -4.65 -11.79 -9.30
N HIS A 165 -3.34 -11.59 -9.39
CA HIS A 165 -2.41 -11.84 -8.28
C HIS A 165 -2.06 -10.57 -7.48
N SER A 166 -2.68 -9.42 -7.83
CA SER A 166 -2.31 -8.14 -7.25
C SER A 166 -3.21 -7.69 -6.10
N ARG A 167 -2.69 -7.77 -4.88
CA ARG A 167 -3.30 -7.12 -3.71
C ARG A 167 -3.31 -5.58 -3.83
N VAL A 168 -2.39 -5.03 -4.63
CA VAL A 168 -2.34 -3.57 -4.88
C VAL A 168 -3.51 -3.14 -5.73
N ALA A 169 -3.87 -3.91 -6.78
CA ALA A 169 -5.05 -3.62 -7.59
C ALA A 169 -6.31 -3.61 -6.72
N ARG A 170 -6.52 -4.63 -5.88
CA ARG A 170 -7.71 -4.71 -5.01
C ARG A 170 -7.82 -3.50 -4.10
N SER A 171 -6.76 -3.21 -3.34
CA SER A 171 -6.76 -2.07 -2.41
C SER A 171 -6.97 -0.73 -3.11
N ASN A 172 -6.40 -0.54 -4.30
CA ASN A 172 -6.59 0.70 -5.07
C ASN A 172 -8.00 0.80 -5.65
N VAL A 173 -8.61 -0.30 -6.11
CA VAL A 173 -10.00 -0.29 -6.59
C VAL A 173 -10.94 0.19 -5.48
N ASP A 174 -10.85 -0.39 -4.29
CA ASP A 174 -11.70 -0.03 -3.15
C ASP A 174 -11.48 1.44 -2.73
N LEU A 175 -10.21 1.86 -2.60
CA LEU A 175 -9.86 3.21 -2.17
C LEU A 175 -10.28 4.28 -3.20
N LEU A 176 -9.96 4.07 -4.46
CA LEU A 176 -10.25 5.03 -5.54
C LEU A 176 -11.75 5.16 -5.79
N HIS A 177 -12.49 4.05 -5.71
CA HIS A 177 -13.95 4.09 -5.75
C HIS A 177 -14.52 4.92 -4.60
N THR A 178 -14.05 4.71 -3.36
CA THR A 178 -14.46 5.49 -2.18
C THR A 178 -14.14 6.97 -2.36
N LEU A 179 -13.04 7.32 -3.03
CA LEU A 179 -12.67 8.70 -3.34
C LEU A 179 -13.42 9.27 -4.56
N GLY A 180 -14.19 8.47 -5.29
CA GLY A 180 -15.03 8.91 -6.42
C GLY A 180 -14.30 8.94 -7.77
N ALA A 181 -13.18 8.24 -7.92
CA ALA A 181 -12.49 8.06 -9.20
C ALA A 181 -13.19 6.99 -10.06
N GLU A 182 -13.08 7.10 -11.38
CA GLU A 182 -13.42 6.04 -12.32
C GLU A 182 -12.22 5.09 -12.47
N VAL A 183 -12.37 3.85 -12.03
CA VAL A 183 -11.31 2.84 -12.15
C VAL A 183 -11.56 1.94 -13.36
N VAL A 184 -10.53 1.78 -14.20
CA VAL A 184 -10.54 0.87 -15.34
C VAL A 184 -9.43 -0.16 -15.18
N LEU A 185 -9.81 -1.43 -15.12
CA LEU A 185 -8.88 -2.56 -15.07
C LEU A 185 -8.53 -3.01 -16.48
N VAL A 186 -7.29 -2.90 -16.88
CA VAL A 186 -6.83 -3.30 -18.22
C VAL A 186 -5.92 -4.53 -18.11
N ALA A 187 -6.40 -5.66 -18.58
CA ALA A 187 -5.66 -6.92 -18.47
C ALA A 187 -6.09 -7.95 -19.51
N PRO A 188 -5.23 -8.95 -19.82
CA PRO A 188 -5.68 -10.13 -20.53
C PRO A 188 -6.72 -10.89 -19.70
N PRO A 189 -7.69 -11.59 -20.31
CA PRO A 189 -8.72 -12.34 -19.58
C PRO A 189 -8.16 -13.33 -18.55
N THR A 190 -7.00 -13.89 -18.82
CA THR A 190 -6.30 -14.86 -17.96
C THR A 190 -5.70 -14.25 -16.69
N LEU A 191 -5.53 -12.93 -16.64
CA LEU A 191 -5.01 -12.18 -15.49
C LEU A 191 -6.11 -11.36 -14.78
N LEU A 192 -7.37 -11.72 -14.99
CA LEU A 192 -8.51 -11.19 -14.26
C LEU A 192 -9.02 -12.22 -13.24
N PRO A 193 -9.35 -11.80 -12.01
CA PRO A 193 -9.94 -12.72 -11.03
C PRO A 193 -11.38 -13.09 -11.40
N THR A 194 -11.76 -14.30 -11.03
CA THR A 194 -13.18 -14.71 -11.06
C THR A 194 -13.99 -13.73 -10.21
N GLY A 195 -15.11 -13.25 -10.75
CA GLY A 195 -15.97 -12.28 -10.05
C GLY A 195 -15.53 -10.82 -10.17
N VAL A 196 -14.55 -10.49 -11.02
CA VAL A 196 -14.10 -9.10 -11.26
C VAL A 196 -15.25 -8.18 -11.71
N GLN A 197 -16.30 -8.72 -12.34
CA GLN A 197 -17.49 -7.98 -12.74
C GLN A 197 -18.31 -7.38 -11.56
N TYR A 198 -18.04 -7.85 -10.33
CA TYR A 198 -18.66 -7.32 -9.10
C TYR A 198 -17.79 -6.26 -8.42
N TRP A 199 -16.58 -6.01 -8.92
CA TRP A 199 -15.74 -4.95 -8.40
C TRP A 199 -16.25 -3.58 -8.87
N PRO A 200 -16.10 -2.53 -8.08
CA PRO A 200 -16.48 -1.17 -8.48
C PRO A 200 -15.46 -0.58 -9.48
N ALA A 201 -15.27 -1.26 -10.59
CA ALA A 201 -14.35 -0.90 -11.65
C ALA A 201 -14.84 -1.44 -13.00
N ARG A 202 -14.56 -0.71 -14.07
CA ARG A 202 -14.80 -1.19 -15.43
C ARG A 202 -13.63 -2.08 -15.88
N VAL A 203 -13.90 -3.10 -16.68
CA VAL A 203 -12.88 -3.97 -17.26
C VAL A 203 -12.71 -3.66 -18.74
N SER A 204 -11.47 -3.55 -19.18
CA SER A 204 -11.11 -3.44 -20.61
C SER A 204 -9.98 -4.43 -20.94
N HIS A 205 -9.95 -4.89 -22.17
CA HIS A 205 -8.88 -5.73 -22.71
C HIS A 205 -8.02 -4.98 -23.74
N ASP A 206 -8.39 -3.74 -24.05
CA ASP A 206 -7.72 -2.90 -25.03
C ASP A 206 -7.07 -1.68 -24.35
N PHE A 207 -5.77 -1.78 -24.13
CA PHE A 207 -5.00 -0.71 -23.51
C PHE A 207 -4.91 0.52 -24.43
N ASP A 208 -4.87 0.30 -25.75
CA ASP A 208 -4.74 1.37 -26.73
C ASP A 208 -5.99 2.24 -26.80
N ALA A 209 -7.18 1.67 -26.59
CA ALA A 209 -8.42 2.41 -26.53
C ALA A 209 -8.58 3.25 -25.24
N GLU A 210 -7.96 2.83 -24.14
CA GLU A 210 -8.16 3.45 -22.82
C GLU A 210 -7.11 4.52 -22.50
N VAL A 211 -5.89 4.39 -23.02
CA VAL A 211 -4.72 5.17 -22.55
C VAL A 211 -4.87 6.68 -22.79
N GLU A 212 -5.58 7.09 -23.83
CA GLU A 212 -5.75 8.51 -24.20
C GLU A 212 -6.67 9.27 -23.24
N GLN A 213 -7.59 8.57 -22.58
CA GLN A 213 -8.54 9.17 -21.64
C GLN A 213 -8.03 9.16 -20.20
N ALA A 214 -6.96 8.44 -19.93
CA ALA A 214 -6.42 8.27 -18.58
C ALA A 214 -5.88 9.57 -17.99
N ASP A 215 -6.20 9.84 -16.73
CA ASP A 215 -5.53 10.83 -15.90
C ASP A 215 -4.37 10.19 -15.11
N VAL A 216 -4.47 8.87 -14.84
CA VAL A 216 -3.39 8.09 -14.21
C VAL A 216 -3.32 6.72 -14.89
N VAL A 217 -2.10 6.29 -15.20
CA VAL A 217 -1.81 4.91 -15.63
C VAL A 217 -0.94 4.26 -14.57
N MET A 218 -1.54 3.36 -13.80
CA MET A 218 -0.84 2.55 -12.80
C MET A 218 -0.52 1.20 -13.41
N MET A 219 0.75 0.98 -13.73
CA MET A 219 1.24 -0.31 -14.22
C MET A 219 1.49 -1.24 -13.04
N LEU A 220 1.07 -2.49 -13.15
CA LEU A 220 1.29 -3.51 -12.15
C LEU A 220 2.47 -4.39 -12.50
N ARG A 221 3.16 -4.86 -11.47
CA ARG A 221 4.18 -5.89 -11.63
C ARG A 221 3.51 -7.21 -12.01
N VAL A 222 4.06 -7.87 -13.04
CA VAL A 222 3.71 -9.26 -13.37
C VAL A 222 4.31 -10.18 -12.31
N GLN A 223 3.46 -10.89 -11.59
CA GLN A 223 3.83 -11.70 -10.41
C GLN A 223 4.19 -13.14 -10.83
N ALA A 224 5.21 -13.30 -11.69
CA ALA A 224 5.61 -14.60 -12.24
C ALA A 224 5.83 -15.68 -11.16
N GLU A 225 6.31 -15.27 -9.98
CA GLU A 225 6.51 -16.15 -8.82
C GLU A 225 5.20 -16.70 -8.21
N ARG A 226 4.04 -16.13 -8.54
CA ARG A 226 2.71 -16.58 -8.11
C ARG A 226 1.95 -17.32 -9.21
N MET A 227 2.52 -17.38 -10.40
CA MET A 227 1.90 -18.01 -11.56
C MET A 227 2.30 -19.49 -11.64
N HIS A 228 1.33 -20.38 -11.52
CA HIS A 228 1.49 -21.81 -11.81
C HIS A 228 0.75 -22.09 -13.12
N GLY A 229 1.44 -21.95 -14.27
CA GLY A 229 0.88 -22.19 -15.61
C GLY A 229 1.12 -21.05 -16.60
N GLY A 230 0.61 -21.19 -17.83
CA GLY A 230 0.73 -20.20 -18.91
C GLY A 230 -0.40 -19.19 -18.88
N PHE A 231 -0.21 -18.06 -18.21
CA PHE A 231 -1.19 -16.96 -18.16
C PHE A 231 -1.12 -16.04 -19.39
N PHE A 232 0.02 -16.04 -20.07
CA PHE A 232 0.24 -15.36 -21.34
C PHE A 232 1.33 -16.11 -22.13
N PRO A 233 1.34 -16.05 -23.48
CA PRO A 233 2.22 -16.88 -24.31
C PRO A 233 3.71 -16.57 -24.15
N SER A 234 4.07 -15.28 -24.00
CA SER A 234 5.45 -14.85 -23.81
C SER A 234 5.54 -13.45 -23.17
N HIS A 235 6.68 -13.13 -22.55
CA HIS A 235 6.98 -11.79 -22.04
C HIS A 235 6.91 -10.73 -23.15
N ARG A 236 7.33 -11.08 -24.37
CA ARG A 236 7.29 -10.17 -25.51
C ARG A 236 5.86 -9.84 -25.94
N GLU A 237 5.00 -10.84 -25.99
CA GLU A 237 3.60 -10.64 -26.34
C GLU A 237 2.87 -9.83 -25.26
N TYR A 238 3.11 -10.15 -24.00
CA TYR A 238 2.59 -9.34 -22.88
C TYR A 238 3.04 -7.88 -23.00
N ALA A 239 4.33 -7.61 -23.19
CA ALA A 239 4.87 -6.27 -23.34
C ALA A 239 4.26 -5.53 -24.53
N THR A 240 4.02 -6.24 -25.66
CA THR A 240 3.40 -5.66 -26.87
C THR A 240 1.94 -5.25 -26.63
N LEU A 241 1.16 -6.10 -25.94
CA LEU A 241 -0.28 -5.88 -25.75
C LEU A 241 -0.59 -5.03 -24.52
N TYR A 242 0.13 -5.21 -23.42
CA TYR A 242 -0.19 -4.62 -22.11
C TYR A 242 0.96 -3.81 -21.49
N GLY A 243 2.14 -3.74 -22.11
CA GLY A 243 3.23 -2.88 -21.67
C GLY A 243 2.98 -1.41 -22.01
N LEU A 244 3.39 -0.49 -21.15
CA LEU A 244 3.38 0.94 -21.44
C LEU A 244 4.57 1.28 -22.34
N SER A 245 4.35 1.23 -23.66
CA SER A 245 5.31 1.58 -24.70
C SER A 245 5.49 3.10 -24.79
N LYS A 246 6.55 3.52 -25.51
CA LYS A 246 6.78 4.95 -25.84
C LYS A 246 5.59 5.55 -26.60
N ASP A 247 5.03 4.79 -27.55
CA ASP A 247 3.91 5.27 -28.36
C ASP A 247 2.64 5.45 -27.51
N ARG A 248 2.32 4.52 -26.63
CA ARG A 248 1.20 4.66 -25.67
C ARG A 248 1.42 5.86 -24.75
N ALA A 249 2.63 5.99 -24.18
CA ALA A 249 2.96 7.10 -23.31
C ALA A 249 2.91 8.47 -24.02
N ASN A 250 3.14 8.53 -25.31
CA ASN A 250 3.00 9.76 -26.13
C ASN A 250 1.54 10.11 -26.45
N ARG A 251 0.60 9.17 -26.33
CA ARG A 251 -0.84 9.39 -26.52
C ARG A 251 -1.57 9.74 -25.23
N MET A 252 -0.91 9.60 -24.08
CA MET A 252 -1.48 10.03 -22.80
C MET A 252 -1.68 11.54 -22.78
N LYS A 253 -2.62 12.00 -21.94
CA LYS A 253 -2.75 13.43 -21.64
C LYS A 253 -1.43 13.98 -21.08
N ASP A 254 -1.08 15.23 -21.39
CA ASP A 254 0.16 15.87 -20.88
C ASP A 254 0.21 15.90 -19.34
N SER A 255 -0.95 15.99 -18.69
CA SER A 255 -1.08 15.98 -17.23
C SER A 255 -1.16 14.59 -16.62
N ALA A 256 -1.21 13.52 -17.43
CA ALA A 256 -1.40 12.17 -16.93
C ALA A 256 -0.16 11.63 -16.22
N LEU A 257 -0.38 10.90 -15.13
CA LEU A 257 0.68 10.31 -14.32
C LEU A 257 0.94 8.86 -14.71
N ILE A 258 2.21 8.46 -14.61
CA ILE A 258 2.64 7.07 -14.71
C ILE A 258 3.09 6.61 -13.33
N MET A 259 2.46 5.54 -12.84
CA MET A 259 2.68 4.98 -11.51
C MET A 259 3.03 3.49 -11.58
N HIS A 260 3.74 3.01 -10.55
CA HIS A 260 4.06 1.60 -10.39
C HIS A 260 4.40 1.27 -8.93
N PRO A 261 3.78 0.26 -8.29
CA PRO A 261 4.04 -0.05 -6.88
C PRO A 261 5.44 -0.63 -6.60
N GLY A 262 6.16 -0.99 -7.68
CA GLY A 262 7.50 -1.57 -7.65
C GLY A 262 7.58 -3.00 -7.08
N PRO A 263 8.69 -3.70 -7.36
CA PRO A 263 9.72 -3.34 -8.35
C PRO A 263 9.19 -3.46 -9.78
N MET A 264 9.53 -2.54 -10.66
CA MET A 264 9.12 -2.64 -12.06
C MET A 264 10.11 -3.50 -12.87
N LEU A 265 9.55 -4.22 -13.82
CA LEU A 265 10.31 -4.96 -14.83
C LEU A 265 10.39 -4.09 -16.09
N ARG A 266 11.50 -3.31 -16.20
CA ARG A 266 11.73 -2.45 -17.35
C ARG A 266 11.80 -3.27 -18.63
N GLY A 267 11.15 -2.80 -19.69
CA GLY A 267 11.05 -3.49 -20.99
C GLY A 267 9.89 -4.51 -21.06
N MET A 268 9.19 -4.77 -19.96
CA MET A 268 8.02 -5.63 -19.93
C MET A 268 6.75 -4.82 -19.59
N GLU A 269 6.66 -4.28 -18.38
CA GLU A 269 5.52 -3.51 -17.90
C GLU A 269 5.58 -2.05 -18.35
N ILE A 270 6.78 -1.46 -18.27
CA ILE A 270 7.08 -0.10 -18.71
C ILE A 270 8.33 -0.13 -19.57
N ASN A 271 8.29 0.54 -20.71
CA ASN A 271 9.48 0.71 -21.56
C ASN A 271 10.57 1.50 -20.83
N PHE A 272 11.83 1.24 -21.14
CA PHE A 272 13.00 1.90 -20.52
C PHE A 272 12.90 3.43 -20.58
N ASP A 273 12.60 3.99 -21.76
CA ASP A 273 12.51 5.45 -21.95
C ASP A 273 11.30 6.07 -21.24
N VAL A 274 10.24 5.30 -20.98
CA VAL A 274 9.05 5.77 -20.29
C VAL A 274 9.24 5.78 -18.78
N ALA A 275 9.99 4.82 -18.25
CA ALA A 275 10.24 4.71 -16.82
C ALA A 275 11.00 5.91 -16.21
N ASP A 276 11.68 6.70 -17.03
CA ASP A 276 12.49 7.84 -16.62
C ASP A 276 11.90 9.19 -17.08
N ARG A 277 10.61 9.23 -17.48
CA ARG A 277 9.91 10.50 -17.81
C ARG A 277 9.56 11.30 -16.56
N ASP A 278 9.44 12.60 -16.70
CA ASP A 278 9.10 13.53 -15.59
C ASP A 278 7.74 13.21 -14.96
N ASN A 279 6.78 12.70 -15.75
CA ASN A 279 5.47 12.29 -15.26
C ASN A 279 5.43 10.85 -14.70
N THR A 280 6.58 10.16 -14.63
CA THR A 280 6.73 8.86 -13.97
C THR A 280 7.09 9.06 -12.51
N VAL A 281 6.07 8.99 -11.64
CA VAL A 281 6.16 9.41 -10.22
C VAL A 281 6.51 8.27 -9.26
N VAL A 282 7.14 7.20 -9.72
CA VAL A 282 7.44 5.98 -8.93
C VAL A 282 8.30 6.27 -7.70
N LEU A 283 9.31 7.14 -7.80
CA LEU A 283 10.14 7.52 -6.64
C LEU A 283 9.37 8.43 -5.68
N GLY A 284 8.45 9.24 -6.18
CA GLY A 284 7.49 10.00 -5.37
C GLY A 284 6.61 9.07 -4.52
N GLN A 285 6.07 7.97 -5.11
CA GLN A 285 5.33 6.96 -4.37
C GLN A 285 6.17 6.35 -3.23
N VAL A 286 7.45 6.05 -3.47
CA VAL A 286 8.35 5.51 -2.43
C VAL A 286 8.54 6.50 -1.29
N SER A 287 8.78 7.77 -1.60
CA SER A 287 8.93 8.83 -0.60
C SER A 287 7.64 9.03 0.20
N ASN A 288 6.49 9.16 -0.48
CA ASN A 288 5.18 9.31 0.15
C ASN A 288 4.83 8.11 1.04
N GLY A 289 5.38 6.93 0.74
CA GLY A 289 5.23 5.75 1.56
C GLY A 289 5.73 5.92 3.00
N VAL A 290 6.75 6.74 3.25
CA VAL A 290 7.22 7.03 4.61
C VAL A 290 6.19 7.88 5.35
N TYR A 291 5.76 8.99 4.76
CA TYR A 291 4.83 9.93 5.39
C TYR A 291 3.44 9.32 5.61
N THR A 292 2.94 8.54 4.64
CA THR A 292 1.68 7.80 4.79
C THR A 292 1.75 6.80 5.95
N ARG A 293 2.87 6.10 6.12
CA ARG A 293 3.06 5.18 7.25
C ARG A 293 3.24 5.89 8.57
N MET A 294 3.82 7.10 8.58
CA MET A 294 3.81 7.98 9.76
C MET A 294 2.37 8.34 10.15
N ALA A 295 1.54 8.76 9.19
CA ALA A 295 0.13 9.09 9.43
C ALA A 295 -0.63 7.91 10.02
N VAL A 296 -0.45 6.71 9.46
CA VAL A 296 -1.08 5.48 9.97
C VAL A 296 -0.62 5.17 11.40
N LEU A 297 0.68 5.18 11.68
CA LEU A 297 1.21 4.91 13.02
C LEU A 297 0.72 5.96 14.04
N PHE A 298 0.69 7.23 13.64
CA PHE A 298 0.18 8.31 14.47
C PHE A 298 -1.30 8.11 14.84
N THR A 299 -2.14 7.88 13.84
CA THR A 299 -3.58 7.69 14.03
C THR A 299 -3.88 6.50 14.94
N LEU A 300 -3.11 5.42 14.83
CA LEU A 300 -3.33 4.21 15.63
C LEU A 300 -2.79 4.30 17.06
N LEU A 301 -1.66 5.01 17.28
CA LEU A 301 -0.90 4.92 18.53
C LEU A 301 -0.91 6.21 19.37
N ALA A 302 -1.02 7.39 18.75
CA ALA A 302 -1.07 8.65 19.49
C ALA A 302 -2.46 8.93 20.08
N SER A 303 -3.53 8.61 19.33
CA SER A 303 -4.93 8.81 19.80
C SER A 303 -5.32 7.94 20.99
N SER A 304 -4.57 6.89 21.30
CA SER A 304 -4.82 5.99 22.42
C SER A 304 -4.35 6.56 23.78
N GLY A 305 -3.60 7.64 23.78
CA GLY A 305 -3.04 8.27 24.99
C GLY A 305 -3.94 9.33 25.66
N GLU A 306 -4.92 9.88 24.93
CA GLU A 306 -5.78 10.95 25.47
C GLU A 306 -7.01 10.46 26.26
N GLN A 307 -7.34 9.18 26.22
CA GLN A 307 -8.48 8.61 26.96
C GLN A 307 -8.15 8.13 28.39
N GLY A 308 -6.87 8.10 28.76
CA GLY A 308 -6.41 7.64 30.08
C GLY A 308 -6.09 8.73 31.10
N GLY A 309 -6.23 10.01 30.75
CA GLY A 309 -5.72 11.14 31.57
C GLY A 309 -6.73 11.94 32.40
N ASN A 310 -8.03 11.62 32.39
CA ASN A 310 -9.04 12.49 32.99
C ASN A 310 -9.88 11.90 34.17
N GLU A 311 -9.45 10.84 34.82
CA GLU A 311 -10.19 10.28 35.99
C GLU A 311 -9.42 10.26 37.32
N GLU A 312 -8.26 10.89 37.44
CA GLU A 312 -7.62 11.06 38.77
C GLU A 312 -7.42 12.53 39.13
N GLY A 313 -8.50 13.19 39.54
CA GLY A 313 -8.41 14.59 39.98
C GLY A 313 -9.61 15.17 40.70
N ALA A 314 -10.52 14.35 41.26
CA ALA A 314 -11.63 14.87 42.05
C ALA A 314 -11.95 13.99 43.27
N SER A 315 -11.02 13.95 44.25
CA SER A 315 -11.36 13.52 45.61
C SER A 315 -10.17 13.79 46.54
N LYS A 316 -10.09 15.01 47.04
CA LYS A 316 -9.70 15.32 48.43
C LYS A 316 -10.06 16.75 48.78
#